data_49cb89638babbc1ccb878b6b79b0d578
#
_entry.id   49cb89638babbc1ccb878b6b79b0d578
#
_cell.length_a   1.000
_cell.length_b   1.000
_cell.length_c   1.000
_cell.angle_alpha   90.00
_cell.angle_beta   90.00
_cell.angle_gamma   90.00
#
_symmetry.space_group_name_H-M   'P 1'
#
loop_
_entity.id
_entity.type
_entity.pdbx_description
1 polymer ?
#
loop_
_entity_poly.entity_id
_entity_poly.type
_entity_poly.pdbx_seq_one_letter_code
_entity_poly.pdbx_strand_id
1 'polypeptide(L)'
;MFRTHTCGELRLSHQNEKVTLAGWVQTIRDKGAILWIDLRDRYGITQITLEENKTPTELFEIARTLGREFVIQVSGKVAERQSKNPKIPTGEIEVWAEKITILNPAEVPPFKIEDETDGGDDLRMKFRYLDLRRSVVRKNLQLRHQMAQETRKYLDMQGFIEVETPVLIKSTPEGARDFVVPSRMNPGQFYALPQSPQTFKQLLMVAGFDRYYQIVKCFRDEDLRADRQPEFTQIDCEMSFVEQEDVLQMFEGLIRHLFRAVKGIEIPTLPRMSYDEAIRNYGSDKPDLRFEMKFTDITHLAKGKGFQVFDNAEIVIGICAKGCAEYTRKQLDELTEFVKRPQIGAKGLVYVQCKADGTFKSSVDKFYSQDDLRTWAEAMQAQAGDLLLILSGETAKTRKQLSELRLEMGNRLGLRDKNKFACLWVVDFPAFEYDEEAGRWFAMHHPFTSPKPEDITFLQNGELDKVRANAYDMVINGTEVGGGSIRIFDRNLQAKMFEVLGFTAEQAEKQFGFLMNAFRYGAPPHGGIAFGFDRLCAIFGGADSIRDFIAFPKNTSGRDVMIDXXAIFGGADSIRDFIAFPKNTSGRDVMIDAPSEIFQEQLDELGISLKK
;
A
#
# COMPACT_ATOMS: atom_id res chain seq x y z
N MET A 1 -13.26 12.31 -37.39
CA MET A 1 -12.53 11.47 -36.41
C MET A 1 -11.12 11.23 -36.96
N PHE A 2 -10.08 11.25 -36.09
CA PHE A 2 -8.69 11.09 -36.54
C PHE A 2 -8.29 9.65 -36.83
N ARG A 3 -9.09 8.67 -36.44
CA ARG A 3 -8.78 7.25 -36.69
C ARG A 3 -10.06 6.41 -36.79
N THR A 4 -9.99 5.37 -37.62
CA THR A 4 -11.06 4.35 -37.75
C THR A 4 -10.84 3.21 -36.76
N HIS A 5 -9.56 2.89 -36.48
CA HIS A 5 -9.12 1.77 -35.63
C HIS A 5 -8.00 2.23 -34.70
N THR A 6 -7.82 1.52 -33.59
CA THR A 6 -6.67 1.70 -32.71
C THR A 6 -5.46 0.89 -33.21
N CYS A 7 -4.26 1.23 -32.71
CA CYS A 7 -3.03 0.52 -33.11
C CYS A 7 -2.92 -0.89 -32.51
N GLY A 8 -3.89 -1.29 -31.70
CA GLY A 8 -3.88 -2.62 -31.07
C GLY A 8 -4.95 -3.59 -31.58
N GLU A 9 -5.90 -3.12 -32.41
CA GLU A 9 -7.07 -3.95 -32.70
C GLU A 9 -7.04 -4.69 -34.04
N LEU A 10 -6.18 -4.31 -34.97
CA LEU A 10 -6.16 -4.93 -36.30
C LEU A 10 -5.67 -6.41 -36.24
N ARG A 11 -6.33 -7.25 -37.03
CA ARG A 11 -6.04 -8.69 -37.14
C ARG A 11 -6.14 -9.10 -38.63
N LEU A 12 -5.82 -10.36 -38.96
CA LEU A 12 -5.96 -10.92 -40.33
C LEU A 12 -7.40 -10.77 -40.88
N SER A 13 -8.39 -10.74 -40.01
CA SER A 13 -9.78 -10.52 -40.42
C SER A 13 -10.03 -9.17 -41.12
N HIS A 14 -9.15 -8.20 -40.87
CA HIS A 14 -9.23 -6.86 -41.48
C HIS A 14 -8.42 -6.76 -42.80
N GLN A 15 -7.86 -7.87 -43.27
CA GLN A 15 -7.04 -7.87 -44.51
C GLN A 15 -7.81 -7.23 -45.66
N ASN A 16 -7.15 -6.36 -46.40
CA ASN A 16 -7.65 -5.56 -47.51
C ASN A 16 -8.55 -4.38 -47.13
N GLU A 17 -8.87 -4.18 -45.83
CA GLU A 17 -9.62 -3.01 -45.41
C GLU A 17 -8.74 -1.74 -45.47
N LYS A 18 -9.40 -0.63 -45.84
CA LYS A 18 -8.79 0.70 -45.71
C LYS A 18 -9.01 1.22 -44.31
N VAL A 19 -7.95 1.58 -43.62
CA VAL A 19 -7.97 2.03 -42.22
C VAL A 19 -7.23 3.36 -42.08
N THR A 20 -7.60 4.10 -41.06
CA THR A 20 -6.83 5.27 -40.61
C THR A 20 -6.46 5.06 -39.16
N LEU A 21 -5.16 5.14 -38.87
CA LEU A 21 -4.59 5.03 -37.53
C LEU A 21 -4.01 6.38 -37.11
N ALA A 22 -3.95 6.65 -35.81
CA ALA A 22 -3.24 7.82 -35.28
C ALA A 22 -2.55 7.43 -33.98
N GLY A 23 -1.31 7.87 -33.81
CA GLY A 23 -0.50 7.52 -32.66
C GLY A 23 0.88 8.16 -32.70
N TRP A 24 1.76 7.63 -31.87
CA TRP A 24 3.15 8.06 -31.72
C TRP A 24 4.07 7.09 -32.47
N VAL A 25 5.04 7.65 -33.19
CA VAL A 25 6.10 6.88 -33.86
C VAL A 25 7.04 6.30 -32.78
N GLN A 26 7.02 5.00 -32.58
CA GLN A 26 7.91 4.36 -31.61
C GLN A 26 9.29 4.08 -32.18
N THR A 27 9.34 3.41 -33.34
CA THR A 27 10.60 3.11 -34.04
C THR A 27 10.41 3.30 -35.54
N ILE A 28 11.51 3.63 -36.20
CA ILE A 28 11.60 3.70 -37.67
C ILE A 28 12.79 2.81 -38.09
N ARG A 29 12.55 1.93 -39.05
CA ARG A 29 13.58 1.08 -39.64
C ARG A 29 13.64 1.34 -41.13
N ASP A 30 14.63 2.10 -41.56
CA ASP A 30 14.88 2.40 -42.99
C ASP A 30 15.94 1.45 -43.52
N LYS A 31 15.60 0.68 -44.55
CA LYS A 31 16.50 -0.21 -45.28
C LYS A 31 16.67 0.23 -46.74
N GLY A 32 16.54 1.51 -46.99
CA GLY A 32 16.64 2.12 -48.33
C GLY A 32 15.36 1.94 -49.12
N ALA A 33 15.15 0.80 -49.74
CA ALA A 33 13.97 0.53 -50.57
C ALA A 33 12.70 0.26 -49.78
N ILE A 34 12.81 -0.07 -48.49
CA ILE A 34 11.66 -0.37 -47.63
C ILE A 34 11.83 0.37 -46.28
N LEU A 35 10.76 1.00 -45.84
CA LEU A 35 10.73 1.72 -44.55
C LEU A 35 9.55 1.18 -43.70
N TRP A 36 9.85 0.82 -42.46
CA TRP A 36 8.85 0.39 -41.49
C TRP A 36 8.79 1.38 -40.34
N ILE A 37 7.55 1.71 -39.94
CA ILE A 37 7.26 2.57 -38.79
C ILE A 37 6.42 1.74 -37.81
N ASP A 38 6.86 1.61 -36.57
CA ASP A 38 6.02 1.06 -35.50
C ASP A 38 5.21 2.23 -34.92
N LEU A 39 3.92 2.26 -35.21
CA LEU A 39 3.00 3.27 -34.73
C LEU A 39 2.30 2.77 -33.48
N ARG A 40 2.42 3.52 -32.39
CA ARG A 40 1.94 3.12 -31.06
C ARG A 40 0.82 4.04 -30.58
N ASP A 41 -0.19 3.44 -29.95
CA ASP A 41 -1.16 4.18 -29.12
C ASP A 41 -1.32 3.45 -27.76
N ARG A 42 -2.36 3.80 -27.01
CA ARG A 42 -2.66 3.16 -25.73
C ARG A 42 -2.96 1.66 -25.86
N TYR A 43 -3.48 1.24 -26.99
CA TYR A 43 -4.03 -0.11 -27.22
C TYR A 43 -2.99 -1.09 -27.78
N GLY A 44 -1.94 -0.57 -28.42
CA GLY A 44 -0.90 -1.43 -28.98
C GLY A 44 -0.03 -0.75 -30.01
N ILE A 45 0.58 -1.57 -30.85
CA ILE A 45 1.52 -1.15 -31.89
C ILE A 45 1.08 -1.80 -33.20
N THR A 46 1.06 -1.03 -34.29
CA THR A 46 0.84 -1.54 -35.65
C THR A 46 2.03 -1.14 -36.52
N GLN A 47 2.57 -2.09 -37.28
CA GLN A 47 3.62 -1.80 -38.27
C GLN A 47 2.98 -1.12 -39.49
N ILE A 48 3.54 0.02 -39.88
CA ILE A 48 3.25 0.75 -41.10
C ILE A 48 4.39 0.47 -42.07
N THR A 49 4.08 0.14 -43.31
CA THR A 49 5.07 -0.25 -44.32
C THR A 49 4.96 0.66 -45.54
N LEU A 50 6.13 1.10 -46.03
CA LEU A 50 6.30 1.82 -47.29
C LEU A 50 7.39 1.12 -48.09
N GLU A 51 7.19 1.00 -49.41
CA GLU A 51 8.18 0.39 -50.33
C GLU A 51 8.35 1.35 -51.50
N GLU A 52 9.57 1.69 -51.81
CA GLU A 52 9.96 2.73 -52.80
C GLU A 52 9.24 2.58 -54.14
N ASN A 53 9.11 1.34 -54.61
CA ASN A 53 8.48 1.04 -55.91
C ASN A 53 6.94 1.02 -55.87
N LYS A 54 6.33 1.08 -54.69
CA LYS A 54 4.87 0.99 -54.50
C LYS A 54 4.26 2.22 -53.83
N THR A 55 5.12 3.09 -53.29
CA THR A 55 4.71 4.28 -52.53
C THR A 55 5.09 5.53 -53.33
N PRO A 56 4.20 6.53 -53.44
CA PRO A 56 4.58 7.81 -54.06
C PRO A 56 5.82 8.41 -53.42
N THR A 57 6.76 8.92 -54.20
CA THR A 57 8.03 9.48 -53.74
C THR A 57 7.84 10.52 -52.63
N GLU A 58 6.87 11.41 -52.80
CA GLU A 58 6.56 12.47 -51.82
C GLU A 58 6.21 11.86 -50.44
N LEU A 59 5.43 10.76 -50.41
CA LEU A 59 5.04 10.11 -49.18
C LEU A 59 6.23 9.40 -48.51
N PHE A 60 7.09 8.79 -49.33
CA PHE A 60 8.32 8.13 -48.86
C PHE A 60 9.29 9.17 -48.23
N GLU A 61 9.42 10.34 -48.87
CA GLU A 61 10.24 11.44 -48.34
C GLU A 61 9.67 11.98 -47.00
N ILE A 62 8.33 12.16 -46.89
CA ILE A 62 7.69 12.53 -45.62
C ILE A 62 8.05 11.49 -44.54
N ALA A 63 7.96 10.21 -44.86
CA ALA A 63 8.24 9.14 -43.89
C ALA A 63 9.71 9.20 -43.38
N ARG A 64 10.65 9.61 -44.23
CA ARG A 64 12.07 9.79 -43.88
C ARG A 64 12.32 10.97 -42.92
N THR A 65 11.40 11.97 -42.87
CA THR A 65 11.55 13.11 -41.94
C THR A 65 11.03 12.80 -40.55
N LEU A 66 10.34 11.66 -40.35
CA LEU A 66 9.74 11.33 -39.07
C LEU A 66 10.81 11.03 -38.01
N GLY A 67 10.56 11.49 -36.79
CA GLY A 67 11.35 11.18 -35.62
C GLY A 67 10.56 10.37 -34.59
N ARG A 68 11.27 9.79 -33.63
CA ARG A 68 10.64 9.09 -32.51
C ARG A 68 9.68 10.06 -31.79
N GLU A 69 8.54 9.52 -31.39
CA GLU A 69 7.48 10.20 -30.64
C GLU A 69 6.74 11.30 -31.43
N PHE A 70 7.02 11.47 -32.75
CA PHE A 70 6.16 12.28 -33.61
C PHE A 70 4.73 11.73 -33.54
N VAL A 71 3.74 12.62 -33.46
CA VAL A 71 2.33 12.23 -33.53
C VAL A 71 1.93 12.27 -35.01
N ILE A 72 1.53 11.11 -35.54
CA ILE A 72 1.15 11.04 -36.96
C ILE A 72 -0.21 10.37 -37.13
N GLN A 73 -0.85 10.67 -38.24
CA GLN A 73 -2.03 9.98 -38.76
C GLN A 73 -1.59 9.26 -40.05
N VAL A 74 -1.97 7.98 -40.16
CA VAL A 74 -1.63 7.16 -41.33
C VAL A 74 -2.93 6.55 -41.87
N SER A 75 -3.24 6.77 -43.12
CA SER A 75 -4.29 6.05 -43.85
C SER A 75 -3.63 5.06 -44.79
N GLY A 76 -4.17 3.85 -44.88
CA GLY A 76 -3.60 2.83 -45.72
C GLY A 76 -4.41 1.55 -45.72
N LYS A 77 -3.87 0.53 -46.39
CA LYS A 77 -4.54 -0.77 -46.57
C LYS A 77 -3.88 -1.85 -45.71
N VAL A 78 -4.71 -2.59 -44.97
CA VAL A 78 -4.23 -3.70 -44.13
C VAL A 78 -3.79 -4.88 -45.01
N ALA A 79 -2.60 -5.41 -44.75
CA ALA A 79 -2.05 -6.58 -45.43
C ALA A 79 -1.45 -7.56 -44.43
N GLU A 80 -1.33 -8.82 -44.83
CA GLU A 80 -0.63 -9.85 -44.05
C GLU A 80 0.89 -9.59 -44.11
N ARG A 81 1.57 -9.66 -42.96
CA ARG A 81 3.04 -9.50 -42.89
C ARG A 81 3.74 -10.74 -43.43
N GLN A 82 4.79 -10.53 -44.20
CA GLN A 82 5.67 -11.61 -44.64
C GLN A 82 6.41 -12.24 -43.44
N SER A 83 6.89 -11.38 -42.53
CA SER A 83 7.60 -11.83 -41.32
C SER A 83 6.72 -11.50 -40.09
N LYS A 84 6.01 -12.50 -39.60
CA LYS A 84 5.07 -12.35 -38.46
C LYS A 84 5.82 -12.13 -37.16
N ASN A 85 5.25 -11.30 -36.27
CA ASN A 85 5.82 -11.00 -34.95
C ASN A 85 4.86 -11.51 -33.85
N PRO A 86 5.11 -12.68 -33.25
CA PRO A 86 4.21 -13.23 -32.23
C PRO A 86 4.21 -12.47 -30.90
N LYS A 87 5.10 -11.48 -30.74
CA LYS A 87 5.22 -10.70 -29.48
C LYS A 87 4.14 -9.63 -29.35
N ILE A 88 3.44 -9.28 -30.42
CA ILE A 88 2.38 -8.27 -30.38
C ILE A 88 1.10 -8.80 -31.03
N PRO A 89 -0.09 -8.43 -30.51
CA PRO A 89 -1.37 -8.95 -31.04
C PRO A 89 -1.64 -8.63 -32.51
N THR A 90 -1.08 -7.54 -33.04
CA THR A 90 -1.19 -7.09 -34.44
C THR A 90 -0.06 -7.66 -35.32
N GLY A 91 0.76 -8.56 -34.77
CA GLY A 91 2.01 -8.99 -35.44
C GLY A 91 1.86 -9.81 -36.69
N GLU A 92 0.64 -10.21 -37.06
CA GLU A 92 0.36 -10.92 -38.30
C GLU A 92 0.05 -9.97 -39.46
N ILE A 93 -0.22 -8.68 -39.16
CA ILE A 93 -0.62 -7.70 -40.19
C ILE A 93 0.33 -6.48 -40.17
N GLU A 94 0.28 -5.76 -41.27
CA GLU A 94 0.90 -4.44 -41.42
C GLU A 94 -0.06 -3.56 -42.22
N VAL A 95 0.15 -2.24 -42.14
CA VAL A 95 -0.63 -1.28 -42.95
C VAL A 95 0.29 -0.67 -43.99
N TRP A 96 -0.03 -0.86 -45.28
CA TRP A 96 0.64 -0.22 -46.39
C TRP A 96 0.14 1.23 -46.49
N ALA A 97 1.02 2.18 -46.23
CA ALA A 97 0.64 3.59 -46.15
C ALA A 97 0.26 4.15 -47.51
N GLU A 98 -0.90 4.80 -47.57
CA GLU A 98 -1.39 5.57 -48.72
C GLU A 98 -1.29 7.08 -48.44
N LYS A 99 -1.33 7.46 -47.15
CA LYS A 99 -1.20 8.87 -46.73
C LYS A 99 -0.60 8.91 -45.33
N ILE A 100 0.32 9.86 -45.08
CA ILE A 100 0.85 10.18 -43.76
C ILE A 100 0.68 11.68 -43.53
N THR A 101 0.13 12.05 -42.40
CA THR A 101 0.01 13.44 -41.95
C THR A 101 0.74 13.58 -40.62
N ILE A 102 1.72 14.47 -40.54
CA ILE A 102 2.37 14.80 -39.27
C ILE A 102 1.40 15.74 -38.52
N LEU A 103 0.84 15.25 -37.41
CA LEU A 103 -0.07 16.01 -36.56
C LEU A 103 0.73 16.92 -35.61
N ASN A 104 1.87 16.40 -35.10
CA ASN A 104 2.75 17.18 -34.24
C ASN A 104 4.15 16.55 -34.22
N PRO A 105 5.20 17.30 -34.56
CA PRO A 105 6.57 16.79 -34.42
C PRO A 105 6.98 16.74 -32.94
N ALA A 106 8.03 16.01 -32.62
CA ALA A 106 8.55 15.86 -31.26
C ALA A 106 10.07 16.04 -31.26
N GLU A 107 10.59 16.57 -30.18
CA GLU A 107 12.04 16.54 -29.90
C GLU A 107 12.43 15.12 -29.49
N VAL A 108 13.73 14.83 -29.50
CA VAL A 108 14.26 13.53 -29.07
C VAL A 108 13.94 13.37 -27.57
N PRO A 109 13.23 12.30 -27.19
CA PRO A 109 12.90 12.09 -25.78
C PRO A 109 14.16 11.93 -24.91
N PRO A 110 14.11 12.35 -23.64
CA PRO A 110 15.28 12.26 -22.75
C PRO A 110 15.63 10.81 -22.34
N PHE A 111 14.77 9.85 -22.63
CA PHE A 111 14.99 8.42 -22.43
C PHE A 111 14.10 7.62 -23.40
N LYS A 112 14.44 6.35 -23.57
CA LYS A 112 13.67 5.44 -24.44
C LYS A 112 12.31 5.14 -23.83
N ILE A 113 11.23 5.36 -24.59
CA ILE A 113 9.87 5.07 -24.18
C ILE A 113 9.54 3.62 -24.55
N GLU A 114 10.21 2.71 -23.86
CA GLU A 114 10.15 1.24 -24.04
C GLU A 114 10.11 0.60 -22.65
N ASP A 115 9.66 -0.65 -22.56
CA ASP A 115 9.54 -1.33 -21.27
C ASP A 115 10.91 -1.47 -20.60
N GLU A 116 11.97 -1.74 -21.37
CA GLU A 116 13.36 -1.65 -20.90
C GLU A 116 13.90 -0.27 -21.29
N THR A 117 13.81 0.67 -20.36
CA THR A 117 14.24 2.05 -20.56
C THR A 117 15.65 2.28 -20.02
N ASP A 118 16.35 3.27 -20.61
CA ASP A 118 17.64 3.77 -20.12
C ASP A 118 17.46 4.97 -19.16
N GLY A 119 16.22 5.35 -18.86
CA GLY A 119 15.91 6.45 -17.93
C GLY A 119 15.96 6.03 -16.47
N GLY A 120 16.81 6.69 -15.68
CA GLY A 120 16.83 6.53 -14.22
C GLY A 120 15.58 7.12 -13.56
N ASP A 121 15.33 6.78 -12.29
CA ASP A 121 14.12 7.18 -11.58
C ASP A 121 13.87 8.68 -11.59
N ASP A 122 14.88 9.50 -11.31
CA ASP A 122 14.72 10.96 -11.26
C ASP A 122 14.31 11.53 -12.61
N LEU A 123 14.91 11.02 -13.70
CA LEU A 123 14.59 11.47 -15.06
C LEU A 123 13.16 11.06 -15.45
N ARG A 124 12.76 9.84 -15.10
CA ARG A 124 11.39 9.34 -15.36
C ARG A 124 10.34 10.11 -14.53
N MET A 125 10.70 10.50 -13.30
CA MET A 125 9.82 11.35 -12.47
C MET A 125 9.68 12.75 -13.08
N LYS A 126 10.77 13.34 -13.54
CA LYS A 126 10.76 14.67 -14.18
C LYS A 126 9.93 14.71 -15.46
N PHE A 127 10.02 13.64 -16.26
CA PHE A 127 9.28 13.51 -17.51
C PHE A 127 8.20 12.42 -17.37
N ARG A 128 7.46 12.45 -16.26
CA ARG A 128 6.48 11.40 -15.93
C ARG A 128 5.44 11.17 -17.03
N TYR A 129 5.04 12.22 -17.74
CA TYR A 129 4.10 12.12 -18.86
C TYR A 129 4.67 11.28 -20.03
N LEU A 130 5.99 11.20 -20.19
CA LEU A 130 6.63 10.28 -21.15
C LEU A 130 6.73 8.86 -20.58
N ASP A 131 7.09 8.74 -19.31
CA ASP A 131 7.15 7.44 -18.62
C ASP A 131 5.78 6.73 -18.64
N LEU A 132 4.69 7.51 -18.52
CA LEU A 132 3.30 7.01 -18.59
C LEU A 132 2.95 6.40 -19.97
N ARG A 133 3.72 6.69 -21.03
CA ARG A 133 3.54 6.07 -22.35
C ARG A 133 4.05 4.61 -22.39
N ARG A 134 4.92 4.22 -21.43
CA ARG A 134 5.49 2.85 -21.37
C ARG A 134 4.39 1.85 -20.98
N SER A 135 4.40 0.66 -21.61
CA SER A 135 3.32 -0.30 -21.41
C SER A 135 3.29 -0.84 -19.97
N VAL A 136 4.43 -0.99 -19.32
CA VAL A 136 4.51 -1.47 -17.92
C VAL A 136 3.80 -0.50 -16.96
N VAL A 137 4.04 0.81 -17.11
CA VAL A 137 3.41 1.84 -16.25
C VAL A 137 1.91 1.94 -16.56
N ARG A 138 1.57 1.94 -17.84
CA ARG A 138 0.17 2.00 -18.29
C ARG A 138 -0.65 0.80 -17.77
N LYS A 139 -0.08 -0.41 -17.82
CA LYS A 139 -0.74 -1.63 -17.29
C LYS A 139 -1.03 -1.51 -15.81
N ASN A 140 -0.13 -0.90 -15.03
CA ASN A 140 -0.32 -0.67 -13.60
C ASN A 140 -1.53 0.25 -13.35
N LEU A 141 -1.65 1.34 -14.12
CA LEU A 141 -2.80 2.25 -13.99
C LEU A 141 -4.10 1.60 -14.49
N GLN A 142 -4.03 0.74 -15.51
CA GLN A 142 -5.18 -0.04 -15.96
C GLN A 142 -5.64 -1.02 -14.87
N LEU A 143 -4.69 -1.69 -14.20
CA LEU A 143 -4.97 -2.57 -13.06
C LEU A 143 -5.65 -1.78 -11.94
N ARG A 144 -5.09 -0.61 -11.58
CA ARG A 144 -5.68 0.29 -10.58
C ARG A 144 -7.13 0.66 -10.94
N HIS A 145 -7.36 1.03 -12.20
CA HIS A 145 -8.71 1.34 -12.70
C HIS A 145 -9.66 0.14 -12.54
N GLN A 146 -9.23 -1.06 -12.97
CA GLN A 146 -10.03 -2.28 -12.87
C GLN A 146 -10.35 -2.59 -11.39
N MET A 147 -9.38 -2.49 -10.50
CA MET A 147 -9.59 -2.71 -9.07
C MET A 147 -10.61 -1.73 -8.48
N ALA A 148 -10.55 -0.45 -8.87
CA ALA A 148 -11.51 0.55 -8.42
C ALA A 148 -12.94 0.21 -8.90
N GLN A 149 -13.07 -0.19 -10.17
CA GLN A 149 -14.37 -0.57 -10.74
C GLN A 149 -14.95 -1.80 -10.03
N GLU A 150 -14.13 -2.83 -9.81
CA GLU A 150 -14.58 -4.06 -9.14
C GLU A 150 -14.93 -3.83 -7.66
N THR A 151 -14.20 -2.92 -6.99
CA THR A 151 -14.53 -2.48 -5.62
C THR A 151 -15.93 -1.84 -5.60
N ARG A 152 -16.18 -0.90 -6.51
CA ARG A 152 -17.49 -0.23 -6.60
C ARG A 152 -18.62 -1.23 -6.86
N LYS A 153 -18.41 -2.15 -7.82
CA LYS A 153 -19.41 -3.19 -8.13
C LYS A 153 -19.76 -4.03 -6.89
N TYR A 154 -18.73 -4.50 -6.18
CA TYR A 154 -18.94 -5.34 -5.00
C TYR A 154 -19.71 -4.57 -3.91
N LEU A 155 -19.24 -3.36 -3.58
CA LEU A 155 -19.85 -2.58 -2.50
C LEU A 155 -21.29 -2.15 -2.84
N ASP A 156 -21.54 -1.77 -4.10
CA ASP A 156 -22.89 -1.46 -4.58
C ASP A 156 -23.84 -2.67 -4.41
N MET A 157 -23.39 -3.87 -4.81
CA MET A 157 -24.15 -5.11 -4.64
C MET A 157 -24.43 -5.43 -3.17
N GLN A 158 -23.58 -4.95 -2.26
CA GLN A 158 -23.74 -5.14 -0.81
C GLN A 158 -24.55 -4.00 -0.17
N GLY A 159 -25.10 -3.07 -0.95
CA GLY A 159 -25.95 -1.99 -0.45
C GLY A 159 -25.19 -0.79 0.16
N PHE A 160 -23.92 -0.64 -0.15
CA PHE A 160 -23.13 0.53 0.27
C PHE A 160 -23.43 1.73 -0.63
N ILE A 161 -23.44 2.92 -0.03
CA ILE A 161 -23.60 4.20 -0.74
C ILE A 161 -22.22 4.90 -0.77
N GLU A 162 -21.78 5.30 -1.97
CA GLU A 162 -20.55 6.09 -2.14
C GLU A 162 -20.87 7.56 -1.80
N VAL A 163 -20.26 8.10 -0.73
CA VAL A 163 -20.51 9.47 -0.27
C VAL A 163 -19.18 10.21 -0.15
N GLU A 164 -19.06 11.35 -0.82
CA GLU A 164 -17.89 12.22 -0.72
C GLU A 164 -17.93 13.01 0.60
N THR A 165 -16.78 13.06 1.28
CA THR A 165 -16.57 13.82 2.50
C THR A 165 -15.67 15.02 2.22
N PRO A 166 -15.71 16.08 3.06
CA PRO A 166 -14.88 17.27 2.82
C PRO A 166 -13.38 16.99 2.87
N VAL A 167 -12.63 17.73 2.05
CA VAL A 167 -11.16 17.75 2.06
C VAL A 167 -10.64 18.89 2.94
N LEU A 168 -11.38 20.00 3.04
CA LEU A 168 -11.03 21.13 3.92
C LEU A 168 -11.78 20.94 5.25
N ILE A 169 -11.10 20.37 6.25
CA ILE A 169 -11.71 20.00 7.53
C ILE A 169 -11.04 20.72 8.70
N LYS A 170 -11.53 20.48 9.90
CA LYS A 170 -10.90 20.89 11.15
C LYS A 170 -9.75 19.95 11.47
N SER A 171 -8.65 20.48 11.99
CA SER A 171 -7.53 19.66 12.45
C SER A 171 -8.00 18.69 13.55
N THR A 172 -7.82 17.41 13.32
CA THR A 172 -8.15 16.32 14.25
C THR A 172 -7.00 15.29 14.17
N PRO A 173 -5.90 15.53 14.89
CA PRO A 173 -4.71 14.67 14.78
C PRO A 173 -5.03 13.20 15.05
N GLU A 174 -4.65 12.32 14.13
CA GLU A 174 -4.90 10.87 14.16
C GLU A 174 -3.59 10.07 14.12
N GLY A 175 -2.53 10.62 14.73
CA GLY A 175 -1.22 9.94 14.80
C GLY A 175 -0.15 10.55 13.90
N ALA A 176 -0.51 11.06 12.72
CA ALA A 176 0.43 11.78 11.84
C ALA A 176 0.23 13.29 12.00
N ARG A 177 1.12 14.09 11.43
CA ARG A 177 0.92 15.54 11.35
C ARG A 177 -0.05 15.87 10.21
N ASP A 178 -0.81 16.95 10.42
CA ASP A 178 -1.75 17.46 9.40
C ASP A 178 -1.03 18.41 8.43
N PHE A 179 -1.38 18.34 7.14
CA PHE A 179 -1.16 19.46 6.22
C PHE A 179 -2.24 20.51 6.48
N VAL A 180 -1.86 21.77 6.64
CA VAL A 180 -2.80 22.85 6.96
C VAL A 180 -2.87 23.88 5.83
N VAL A 181 -4.09 24.44 5.65
CA VAL A 181 -4.38 25.43 4.60
C VAL A 181 -4.95 26.68 5.26
N PRO A 182 -4.28 27.86 5.19
CA PRO A 182 -4.81 29.07 5.81
C PRO A 182 -6.13 29.50 5.17
N SER A 183 -7.04 30.00 6.01
CA SER A 183 -8.36 30.50 5.55
C SER A 183 -8.28 32.00 5.30
N ARG A 184 -8.46 32.40 4.05
CA ARG A 184 -8.53 33.83 3.69
C ARG A 184 -9.76 34.53 4.31
N MET A 185 -10.86 33.79 4.42
CA MET A 185 -12.15 34.33 4.91
C MET A 185 -12.18 34.44 6.44
N ASN A 186 -11.32 33.71 7.14
CA ASN A 186 -11.28 33.65 8.60
C ASN A 186 -9.83 33.83 9.05
N PRO A 187 -9.34 35.09 9.16
CA PRO A 187 -7.95 35.35 9.49
C PRO A 187 -7.52 34.67 10.80
N GLY A 188 -6.32 34.08 10.81
CA GLY A 188 -5.79 33.34 11.97
C GLY A 188 -6.31 31.92 12.10
N GLN A 189 -7.20 31.47 11.21
CA GLN A 189 -7.75 30.10 11.24
C GLN A 189 -7.30 29.31 10.02
N PHE A 190 -7.26 27.99 10.19
CA PHE A 190 -6.77 27.03 9.18
C PHE A 190 -7.75 25.88 8.98
N TYR A 191 -7.84 25.41 7.77
CA TYR A 191 -8.33 24.08 7.46
C TYR A 191 -7.17 23.09 7.57
N ALA A 192 -7.46 21.84 7.88
CA ALA A 192 -6.53 20.72 7.73
C ALA A 192 -6.97 19.85 6.56
N LEU A 193 -6.02 19.17 5.91
CA LEU A 193 -6.32 18.11 4.93
C LEU A 193 -6.52 16.80 5.70
N PRO A 194 -7.53 15.98 5.37
CA PRO A 194 -7.90 14.82 6.19
C PRO A 194 -6.86 13.69 6.13
N GLN A 195 -6.48 13.17 7.27
CA GLN A 195 -5.67 11.95 7.39
C GLN A 195 -6.50 10.71 7.03
N SER A 196 -7.80 10.78 7.27
CA SER A 196 -8.83 9.82 6.87
C SER A 196 -10.19 10.49 7.03
N PRO A 197 -11.28 9.97 6.46
CA PRO A 197 -12.62 10.52 6.70
C PRO A 197 -13.27 9.98 7.99
N GLN A 198 -12.49 9.61 9.02
CA GLN A 198 -12.95 8.88 10.21
C GLN A 198 -14.15 9.56 10.89
N THR A 199 -14.08 10.86 11.16
CA THR A 199 -15.15 11.56 11.86
C THR A 199 -16.42 11.66 11.00
N PHE A 200 -16.26 11.87 9.70
CA PHE A 200 -17.41 12.01 8.79
C PHE A 200 -18.14 10.69 8.58
N LYS A 201 -17.41 9.57 8.47
CA LYS A 201 -18.08 8.28 8.29
C LYS A 201 -18.87 7.88 9.53
N GLN A 202 -18.40 8.22 10.74
CA GLN A 202 -19.16 8.03 11.97
C GLN A 202 -20.42 8.92 11.99
N LEU A 203 -20.31 10.17 11.53
CA LEU A 203 -21.46 11.07 11.38
C LEU A 203 -22.48 10.54 10.38
N LEU A 204 -22.04 9.88 9.30
CA LEU A 204 -22.92 9.23 8.33
C LEU A 204 -23.70 8.06 8.97
N MET A 205 -23.07 7.33 9.91
CA MET A 205 -23.78 6.28 10.66
C MET A 205 -24.86 6.90 11.54
N VAL A 206 -24.55 8.00 12.26
CA VAL A 206 -25.55 8.76 13.04
C VAL A 206 -26.67 9.29 12.14
N ALA A 207 -26.32 9.68 10.91
CA ALA A 207 -27.30 10.17 9.91
C ALA A 207 -28.14 9.05 9.28
N GLY A 208 -27.89 7.78 9.63
CA GLY A 208 -28.69 6.65 9.16
C GLY A 208 -28.34 6.12 7.78
N PHE A 209 -27.14 6.35 7.30
CA PHE A 209 -26.70 5.83 5.98
C PHE A 209 -26.43 4.33 5.97
N ASP A 210 -26.31 3.71 7.13
CA ASP A 210 -26.16 2.26 7.33
C ASP A 210 -24.88 1.66 6.75
N ARG A 211 -24.61 1.84 5.47
CA ARG A 211 -23.41 1.32 4.78
C ARG A 211 -22.83 2.40 3.86
N TYR A 212 -21.68 2.90 4.25
CA TYR A 212 -20.96 3.96 3.53
C TYR A 212 -19.65 3.44 2.97
N TYR A 213 -19.25 3.92 1.79
CA TYR A 213 -17.87 3.82 1.35
C TYR A 213 -17.45 5.05 0.55
N GLN A 214 -16.13 5.18 0.40
CA GLN A 214 -15.54 6.19 -0.47
C GLN A 214 -14.16 5.72 -0.93
N ILE A 215 -13.81 5.90 -2.21
CA ILE A 215 -12.42 5.78 -2.68
C ILE A 215 -11.84 7.18 -2.59
N VAL A 216 -11.08 7.45 -1.54
CA VAL A 216 -10.82 8.82 -1.05
C VAL A 216 -9.31 9.12 -0.95
N LYS A 217 -8.92 10.35 -1.29
CA LYS A 217 -7.58 10.88 -1.03
C LYS A 217 -7.44 11.20 0.45
N CYS A 218 -6.32 10.75 1.02
CA CYS A 218 -5.90 11.00 2.40
C CYS A 218 -4.52 11.65 2.39
N PHE A 219 -4.20 12.40 3.43
CA PHE A 219 -3.00 13.24 3.49
C PHE A 219 -2.33 13.05 4.85
N ARG A 220 -1.04 12.72 4.87
CA ARG A 220 -0.26 12.58 6.12
C ARG A 220 1.13 13.14 5.93
N ASP A 221 1.52 14.07 6.81
CA ASP A 221 2.86 14.62 6.81
C ASP A 221 3.74 13.74 7.70
N GLU A 222 4.32 12.72 7.09
CA GLU A 222 5.16 11.73 7.77
C GLU A 222 6.33 11.29 6.87
N ASP A 223 7.30 10.60 7.45
CA ASP A 223 8.47 10.10 6.71
C ASP A 223 8.07 9.20 5.54
N LEU A 224 8.61 9.51 4.38
CA LEU A 224 8.31 8.78 3.13
C LEU A 224 9.12 7.49 3.05
N ARG A 225 8.48 6.44 2.53
CA ARG A 225 9.05 5.12 2.31
C ARG A 225 8.53 4.56 0.98
N ALA A 226 8.98 3.38 0.59
CA ALA A 226 8.53 2.72 -0.64
C ALA A 226 7.00 2.50 -0.65
N ASP A 227 6.41 2.31 0.52
CA ASP A 227 4.97 2.06 0.71
C ASP A 227 4.21 3.26 1.30
N ARG A 228 4.81 4.46 1.33
CA ARG A 228 4.20 5.69 1.87
C ARG A 228 4.37 6.87 0.94
N GLN A 229 3.29 7.63 0.80
CA GLN A 229 3.26 8.91 0.06
C GLN A 229 2.52 9.94 0.93
N PRO A 230 2.85 11.25 0.82
CA PRO A 230 2.18 12.26 1.65
C PRO A 230 0.71 12.43 1.27
N GLU A 231 0.34 12.05 0.06
CA GLU A 231 -1.04 11.90 -0.39
C GLU A 231 -1.21 10.51 -0.99
N PHE A 232 -2.23 9.79 -0.53
CA PHE A 232 -2.48 8.40 -0.92
C PHE A 232 -3.99 8.16 -0.99
N THR A 233 -4.40 7.00 -1.45
CA THR A 233 -5.82 6.68 -1.62
C THR A 233 -6.22 5.51 -0.72
N GLN A 234 -7.36 5.65 -0.05
CA GLN A 234 -8.00 4.57 0.72
C GLN A 234 -9.32 4.17 0.07
N ILE A 235 -9.66 2.89 0.20
CA ILE A 235 -11.06 2.44 0.13
C ILE A 235 -11.53 2.50 1.60
N ASP A 236 -12.33 3.49 1.92
CA ASP A 236 -12.79 3.73 3.28
C ASP A 236 -14.25 3.30 3.40
N CYS A 237 -14.58 2.53 4.45
CA CYS A 237 -15.92 1.95 4.63
C CYS A 237 -16.37 2.02 6.08
N GLU A 238 -17.70 2.13 6.30
CA GLU A 238 -18.31 2.07 7.64
C GLU A 238 -19.69 1.44 7.53
N MET A 239 -20.09 0.69 8.57
CA MET A 239 -21.36 -0.04 8.63
C MET A 239 -22.00 0.14 10.01
N SER A 240 -23.34 0.28 10.05
CA SER A 240 -24.13 0.34 11.27
C SER A 240 -24.67 -1.04 11.64
N PHE A 241 -24.96 -1.22 12.94
CA PHE A 241 -25.61 -2.41 13.51
C PHE A 241 -24.82 -3.68 13.24
N VAL A 242 -23.49 -3.62 13.44
CA VAL A 242 -22.56 -4.71 13.18
C VAL A 242 -21.66 -5.00 14.38
N GLU A 243 -21.22 -6.26 14.46
CA GLU A 243 -20.16 -6.72 15.35
C GLU A 243 -18.89 -7.00 14.50
N GLN A 244 -17.79 -7.31 15.17
CA GLN A 244 -16.49 -7.52 14.50
C GLN A 244 -16.60 -8.51 13.35
N GLU A 245 -17.18 -9.70 13.60
CA GLU A 245 -17.20 -10.76 12.58
C GLU A 245 -18.02 -10.37 11.33
N ASP A 246 -19.07 -9.54 11.49
CA ASP A 246 -19.84 -9.02 10.36
C ASP A 246 -18.95 -8.20 9.42
N VAL A 247 -18.10 -7.33 10.01
CA VAL A 247 -17.16 -6.50 9.25
C VAL A 247 -16.11 -7.40 8.56
N LEU A 248 -15.55 -8.36 9.32
CA LEU A 248 -14.52 -9.27 8.76
C LEU A 248 -15.08 -10.05 7.57
N GLN A 249 -16.27 -10.63 7.69
CA GLN A 249 -16.91 -11.40 6.61
C GLN A 249 -17.21 -10.53 5.38
N MET A 250 -17.74 -9.33 5.60
CA MET A 250 -18.07 -8.38 4.52
C MET A 250 -16.83 -8.06 3.68
N PHE A 251 -15.72 -7.71 4.34
CA PHE A 251 -14.52 -7.24 3.65
C PHE A 251 -13.59 -8.39 3.22
N GLU A 252 -13.68 -9.56 3.84
CA GLU A 252 -13.13 -10.79 3.28
C GLU A 252 -13.78 -11.07 1.92
N GLY A 253 -15.11 -10.88 1.84
CA GLY A 253 -15.85 -11.00 0.58
C GLY A 253 -15.35 -10.05 -0.51
N LEU A 254 -15.05 -8.80 -0.15
CA LEU A 254 -14.49 -7.81 -1.09
C LEU A 254 -13.12 -8.28 -1.63
N ILE A 255 -12.22 -8.70 -0.76
CA ILE A 255 -10.87 -9.13 -1.18
C ILE A 255 -10.95 -10.39 -2.05
N ARG A 256 -11.79 -11.35 -1.68
CA ARG A 256 -12.01 -12.57 -2.50
C ARG A 256 -12.59 -12.21 -3.86
N HIS A 257 -13.54 -11.26 -3.92
CA HIS A 257 -14.09 -10.74 -5.18
C HIS A 257 -12.98 -10.13 -6.05
N LEU A 258 -12.12 -9.28 -5.47
CA LEU A 258 -11.03 -8.65 -6.21
C LEU A 258 -10.05 -9.70 -6.77
N PHE A 259 -9.66 -10.69 -5.97
CA PHE A 259 -8.77 -11.75 -6.45
C PHE A 259 -9.40 -12.53 -7.61
N ARG A 260 -10.67 -12.88 -7.49
CA ARG A 260 -11.39 -13.60 -8.56
C ARG A 260 -11.51 -12.75 -9.84
N ALA A 261 -11.99 -11.51 -9.71
CA ALA A 261 -12.31 -10.65 -10.86
C ALA A 261 -11.06 -10.10 -11.56
N VAL A 262 -9.97 -9.84 -10.81
CA VAL A 262 -8.80 -9.15 -11.35
C VAL A 262 -7.65 -10.12 -11.65
N LYS A 263 -7.48 -11.16 -10.80
CA LYS A 263 -6.36 -12.13 -10.95
C LYS A 263 -6.82 -13.50 -11.43
N GLY A 264 -8.12 -13.82 -11.38
CA GLY A 264 -8.64 -15.15 -11.68
C GLY A 264 -8.26 -16.19 -10.61
N ILE A 265 -8.01 -15.76 -9.39
CA ILE A 265 -7.53 -16.59 -8.27
C ILE A 265 -8.64 -16.71 -7.22
N GLU A 266 -8.89 -17.94 -6.75
CA GLU A 266 -9.78 -18.18 -5.61
C GLU A 266 -8.96 -18.20 -4.32
N ILE A 267 -9.34 -17.35 -3.38
CA ILE A 267 -8.70 -17.26 -2.06
C ILE A 267 -9.59 -18.01 -1.06
N PRO A 268 -9.03 -18.88 -0.21
CA PRO A 268 -9.82 -19.55 0.83
C PRO A 268 -10.28 -18.56 1.91
N THR A 269 -11.09 -19.03 2.83
CA THR A 269 -11.48 -18.26 4.03
C THR A 269 -10.23 -17.87 4.80
N LEU A 270 -10.16 -16.60 5.17
CA LEU A 270 -8.99 -16.04 5.85
C LEU A 270 -8.95 -16.50 7.32
N PRO A 271 -7.83 -17.04 7.80
CA PRO A 271 -7.72 -17.37 9.22
C PRO A 271 -7.75 -16.09 10.08
N ARG A 272 -8.28 -16.21 11.29
CA ARG A 272 -8.23 -15.18 12.35
C ARG A 272 -7.09 -15.56 13.28
N MET A 273 -6.12 -14.67 13.43
CA MET A 273 -4.95 -14.85 14.31
C MET A 273 -4.96 -13.70 15.32
N SER A 274 -4.84 -14.02 16.61
CA SER A 274 -4.74 -12.95 17.60
C SER A 274 -3.39 -12.22 17.49
N TYR A 275 -3.35 -10.97 17.89
CA TYR A 275 -2.12 -10.17 17.95
C TYR A 275 -1.04 -10.92 18.76
N ASP A 276 -1.41 -11.45 19.92
CA ASP A 276 -0.46 -12.21 20.77
C ASP A 276 0.13 -13.43 20.05
N GLU A 277 -0.71 -14.15 19.31
CA GLU A 277 -0.25 -15.30 18.52
C GLU A 277 0.69 -14.86 17.39
N ALA A 278 0.37 -13.77 16.70
CA ALA A 278 1.20 -13.22 15.62
C ALA A 278 2.57 -12.79 16.15
N ILE A 279 2.60 -12.06 17.27
CA ILE A 279 3.86 -11.60 17.91
C ILE A 279 4.66 -12.80 18.45
N ARG A 280 4.00 -13.77 19.09
CA ARG A 280 4.67 -14.95 19.68
C ARG A 280 5.32 -15.81 18.60
N ASN A 281 4.61 -16.08 17.51
CA ASN A 281 5.02 -17.04 16.49
C ASN A 281 5.84 -16.43 15.36
N TYR A 282 5.73 -15.12 15.11
CA TYR A 282 6.33 -14.48 13.93
C TYR A 282 7.02 -13.14 14.25
N GLY A 283 6.83 -12.60 15.45
CA GLY A 283 7.45 -11.34 15.88
C GLY A 283 6.90 -10.09 15.16
N SER A 284 5.71 -10.20 14.58
CA SER A 284 5.11 -9.14 13.78
C SER A 284 3.59 -9.22 13.81
N ASP A 285 2.92 -8.08 13.86
CA ASP A 285 1.48 -7.93 13.73
C ASP A 285 0.98 -8.16 12.29
N LYS A 286 1.89 -8.32 11.34
CA LYS A 286 1.58 -8.59 9.92
C LYS A 286 2.46 -9.72 9.38
N PRO A 287 2.28 -10.95 9.88
CA PRO A 287 3.14 -12.06 9.48
C PRO A 287 2.92 -12.49 8.03
N ASP A 288 4.02 -12.84 7.36
CA ASP A 288 3.96 -13.43 6.01
C ASP A 288 3.74 -14.95 6.16
N LEU A 289 2.53 -15.40 5.82
CA LEU A 289 2.14 -16.81 5.95
C LEU A 289 2.35 -17.63 4.67
N ARG A 290 3.07 -17.10 3.66
CA ARG A 290 3.43 -17.89 2.46
C ARG A 290 4.37 -19.04 2.79
N PHE A 291 4.99 -18.99 3.96
CA PHE A 291 5.89 -20.04 4.46
C PHE A 291 5.76 -20.14 5.99
N GLU A 292 6.05 -21.32 6.53
CA GLU A 292 5.92 -21.55 7.97
C GLU A 292 7.06 -20.89 8.75
N MET A 293 8.05 -21.64 9.18
CA MET A 293 9.23 -21.14 9.93
C MET A 293 8.82 -20.30 11.15
N LYS A 294 7.93 -20.89 11.99
CA LYS A 294 7.48 -20.27 13.25
C LYS A 294 8.62 -20.20 14.26
N PHE A 295 8.53 -19.22 15.15
CA PHE A 295 9.47 -19.11 16.28
C PHE A 295 9.23 -20.24 17.27
N THR A 296 10.33 -20.75 17.83
CA THR A 296 10.30 -21.70 18.94
C THR A 296 11.06 -21.09 20.12
N ASP A 297 10.42 -21.06 21.28
CA ASP A 297 11.02 -20.61 22.53
C ASP A 297 11.78 -21.78 23.17
N ILE A 298 13.10 -21.66 23.27
CA ILE A 298 13.98 -22.63 23.87
C ILE A 298 14.64 -22.09 25.16
N THR A 299 14.09 -21.04 25.73
CA THR A 299 14.65 -20.36 26.92
C THR A 299 14.94 -21.36 28.04
N HIS A 300 13.96 -22.23 28.33
CA HIS A 300 14.08 -23.24 29.40
C HIS A 300 15.12 -24.35 29.12
N LEU A 301 15.45 -24.56 27.83
CA LEU A 301 16.46 -25.55 27.40
C LEU A 301 17.86 -24.93 27.33
N ALA A 302 17.94 -23.64 27.09
CA ALA A 302 19.19 -22.96 26.76
C ALA A 302 19.86 -22.30 27.96
N LYS A 303 19.11 -21.86 28.97
CA LYS A 303 19.64 -21.13 30.13
C LYS A 303 20.23 -22.11 31.18
N GLY A 304 21.14 -21.59 32.00
CA GLY A 304 21.76 -22.35 33.12
C GLY A 304 22.92 -23.23 32.70
N LYS A 305 23.49 -23.00 31.52
CA LYS A 305 24.62 -23.82 30.99
C LYS A 305 25.94 -23.03 30.96
N GLY A 306 25.99 -21.83 31.55
CA GLY A 306 27.21 -21.04 31.65
C GLY A 306 27.50 -20.18 30.44
N PHE A 307 26.64 -20.16 29.44
CA PHE A 307 26.73 -19.22 28.31
C PHE A 307 26.02 -17.90 28.69
N GLN A 308 26.79 -16.93 29.20
CA GLN A 308 26.29 -15.70 29.81
C GLN A 308 25.30 -14.94 28.92
N VAL A 309 25.47 -15.01 27.59
CA VAL A 309 24.57 -14.31 26.63
C VAL A 309 23.13 -14.87 26.75
N PHE A 310 22.99 -16.17 26.90
CA PHE A 310 21.67 -16.80 27.10
C PHE A 310 21.22 -16.74 28.56
N ASP A 311 22.14 -16.95 29.50
CA ASP A 311 21.80 -16.98 30.94
C ASP A 311 21.20 -15.64 31.40
N ASN A 312 21.67 -14.53 30.85
CA ASN A 312 21.20 -13.17 31.17
C ASN A 312 20.02 -12.68 30.32
N ALA A 313 19.62 -13.41 29.28
CA ALA A 313 18.52 -13.00 28.38
C ALA A 313 17.14 -13.23 29.05
N GLU A 314 16.17 -12.42 28.68
CA GLU A 314 14.77 -12.70 29.04
C GLU A 314 14.25 -13.90 28.24
N ILE A 315 14.58 -13.94 26.95
CA ILE A 315 14.09 -14.97 26.02
C ILE A 315 15.24 -15.47 25.13
N VAL A 316 15.19 -16.76 24.79
CA VAL A 316 16.06 -17.39 23.78
C VAL A 316 15.11 -18.07 22.78
N ILE A 317 15.04 -17.54 21.56
CA ILE A 317 14.11 -18.01 20.52
C ILE A 317 14.84 -18.25 19.20
N GLY A 318 14.30 -19.17 18.41
CA GLY A 318 14.92 -19.48 17.13
C GLY A 318 13.93 -19.87 16.05
N ILE A 319 14.46 -20.00 14.83
CA ILE A 319 13.76 -20.51 13.65
C ILE A 319 14.54 -21.69 13.07
N CYS A 320 13.82 -22.62 12.44
CA CYS A 320 14.42 -23.77 11.75
C CYS A 320 14.36 -23.51 10.24
N ALA A 321 15.54 -23.31 9.62
CA ALA A 321 15.69 -23.14 8.17
C ALA A 321 15.92 -24.52 7.53
N LYS A 322 14.89 -25.05 6.90
CA LYS A 322 14.90 -26.39 6.31
C LYS A 322 15.95 -26.51 5.19
N GLY A 323 16.73 -27.60 5.22
CA GLY A 323 17.71 -27.92 4.18
C GLY A 323 18.95 -27.03 4.16
N CYS A 324 19.23 -26.26 5.21
CA CYS A 324 20.32 -25.28 5.24
C CYS A 324 21.53 -25.69 6.11
N ALA A 325 21.65 -26.96 6.53
CA ALA A 325 22.75 -27.44 7.39
C ALA A 325 24.12 -27.26 6.71
N GLU A 326 24.17 -27.23 5.39
CA GLU A 326 25.44 -27.13 4.66
C GLU A 326 25.83 -25.67 4.33
N TYR A 327 25.16 -24.67 4.94
CA TYR A 327 25.58 -23.27 4.82
C TYR A 327 27.05 -23.15 5.21
N THR A 328 27.82 -22.53 4.32
CA THR A 328 29.25 -22.27 4.52
C THR A 328 29.47 -21.26 5.64
N ARG A 329 30.67 -21.20 6.17
CA ARG A 329 31.05 -20.19 7.17
C ARG A 329 30.72 -18.79 6.67
N LYS A 330 31.03 -18.49 5.40
CA LYS A 330 30.74 -17.17 4.81
C LYS A 330 29.24 -16.84 4.89
N GLN A 331 28.37 -17.79 4.52
CA GLN A 331 26.92 -17.58 4.57
C GLN A 331 26.42 -17.34 6.00
N LEU A 332 26.98 -18.07 6.98
CA LEU A 332 26.64 -17.89 8.40
C LEU A 332 27.14 -16.55 8.94
N ASP A 333 28.34 -16.13 8.53
CA ASP A 333 28.88 -14.81 8.90
C ASP A 333 28.01 -13.69 8.28
N GLU A 334 27.57 -13.85 7.03
CA GLU A 334 26.65 -12.89 6.36
C GLU A 334 25.33 -12.75 7.13
N LEU A 335 24.75 -13.86 7.63
CA LEU A 335 23.53 -13.81 8.45
C LEU A 335 23.79 -13.10 9.78
N THR A 336 24.96 -13.37 10.40
CA THR A 336 25.37 -12.71 11.64
C THR A 336 25.49 -11.19 11.44
N GLU A 337 26.14 -10.77 10.35
CA GLU A 337 26.26 -9.34 10.02
C GLU A 337 24.90 -8.72 9.66
N PHE A 338 24.01 -9.49 9.02
CA PHE A 338 22.64 -9.02 8.73
C PHE A 338 21.89 -8.65 10.01
N VAL A 339 21.88 -9.54 11.03
CA VAL A 339 21.14 -9.28 12.28
C VAL A 339 21.77 -8.16 13.11
N LYS A 340 23.07 -7.89 12.94
CA LYS A 340 23.79 -6.80 13.64
C LYS A 340 23.56 -5.41 13.04
N ARG A 341 23.00 -5.32 11.83
CA ARG A 341 22.72 -4.02 11.18
C ARG A 341 21.97 -3.09 12.15
N PRO A 342 22.28 -1.78 12.19
CA PRO A 342 21.66 -0.86 13.15
C PRO A 342 20.13 -0.90 13.15
N GLN A 343 19.52 -1.14 11.99
CA GLN A 343 18.07 -1.22 11.84
C GLN A 343 17.46 -2.43 12.55
N ILE A 344 18.24 -3.50 12.76
CA ILE A 344 17.81 -4.76 13.41
C ILE A 344 18.33 -4.76 14.86
N GLY A 345 19.63 -4.54 15.03
CA GLY A 345 20.24 -4.27 16.32
C GLY A 345 20.47 -5.49 17.23
N ALA A 346 20.53 -6.70 16.66
CA ALA A 346 20.88 -7.88 17.46
C ALA A 346 22.38 -7.90 17.77
N LYS A 347 22.75 -8.41 18.93
CA LYS A 347 24.16 -8.45 19.39
C LYS A 347 24.96 -9.55 18.70
N GLY A 348 24.29 -10.58 18.20
CA GLY A 348 24.92 -11.71 17.52
C GLY A 348 23.89 -12.74 17.11
N LEU A 349 24.35 -13.82 16.50
CA LEU A 349 23.51 -14.93 16.04
C LEU A 349 24.15 -16.25 16.47
N VAL A 350 23.38 -17.11 17.13
CA VAL A 350 23.79 -18.48 17.41
C VAL A 350 23.16 -19.37 16.34
N TYR A 351 23.94 -20.30 15.80
CA TYR A 351 23.44 -21.29 14.84
C TYR A 351 23.76 -22.71 15.26
N VAL A 352 22.93 -23.65 14.82
CA VAL A 352 23.17 -25.10 14.97
C VAL A 352 22.91 -25.79 13.63
N GLN A 353 23.91 -26.41 13.06
CA GLN A 353 23.81 -27.23 11.84
C GLN A 353 23.48 -28.66 12.24
N CYS A 354 22.32 -29.15 11.83
CA CYS A 354 21.89 -30.55 12.06
C CYS A 354 22.46 -31.40 10.92
N LYS A 355 23.63 -32.02 11.16
CA LYS A 355 24.34 -32.73 10.10
C LYS A 355 23.65 -34.03 9.70
N ALA A 356 23.93 -34.50 8.48
CA ALA A 356 23.33 -35.69 7.89
C ALA A 356 23.68 -36.99 8.70
N ASP A 357 24.81 -36.98 9.38
CA ASP A 357 25.26 -38.10 10.23
C ASP A 357 24.65 -38.10 11.62
N GLY A 358 23.72 -37.18 11.91
CA GLY A 358 23.05 -37.04 13.19
C GLY A 358 23.82 -36.23 14.23
N THR A 359 24.98 -35.67 13.88
CA THR A 359 25.74 -34.80 14.78
C THR A 359 25.29 -33.35 14.63
N PHE A 360 25.63 -32.50 15.58
CA PHE A 360 25.30 -31.09 15.62
C PHE A 360 26.59 -30.27 15.66
N LYS A 361 26.66 -29.23 14.86
CA LYS A 361 27.76 -28.26 14.88
C LYS A 361 27.20 -26.86 15.17
N SER A 362 27.74 -26.19 16.18
CA SER A 362 27.21 -24.91 16.63
C SER A 362 28.30 -23.88 16.82
N SER A 363 27.91 -22.59 16.81
CA SER A 363 28.79 -21.49 17.22
C SER A 363 29.04 -21.50 18.74
N VAL A 364 28.29 -22.31 19.51
CA VAL A 364 28.40 -22.39 20.99
C VAL A 364 28.75 -23.79 21.51
N ASP A 365 29.40 -24.60 20.70
CA ASP A 365 29.83 -25.98 21.03
C ASP A 365 30.62 -26.09 22.36
N LYS A 366 31.26 -24.98 22.79
CA LYS A 366 32.02 -24.95 24.07
C LYS A 366 31.13 -24.98 25.30
N PHE A 367 29.85 -24.66 25.16
CA PHE A 367 28.90 -24.52 26.29
C PHE A 367 27.81 -25.57 26.30
N TYR A 368 27.54 -26.19 25.13
CA TYR A 368 26.40 -27.11 24.96
C TYR A 368 26.85 -28.44 24.39
N SER A 369 26.44 -29.52 25.04
CA SER A 369 26.72 -30.87 24.60
C SER A 369 25.87 -31.25 23.37
N GLN A 370 26.22 -32.35 22.70
CA GLN A 370 25.42 -32.90 21.59
C GLN A 370 23.98 -33.18 22.02
N ASP A 371 23.78 -33.64 23.28
CA ASP A 371 22.43 -33.90 23.81
C ASP A 371 21.63 -32.60 24.02
N ASP A 372 22.28 -31.53 24.51
CA ASP A 372 21.62 -30.21 24.62
C ASP A 372 21.16 -29.75 23.25
N LEU A 373 22.05 -29.80 22.23
CA LEU A 373 21.73 -29.35 20.87
C LEU A 373 20.65 -30.21 20.22
N ARG A 374 20.62 -31.50 20.57
CA ARG A 374 19.54 -32.42 20.13
C ARG A 374 18.19 -32.01 20.71
N THR A 375 18.12 -31.63 21.99
CA THR A 375 16.86 -31.16 22.58
C THR A 375 16.34 -29.88 21.91
N TRP A 376 17.27 -28.97 21.51
CA TRP A 376 16.88 -27.77 20.75
C TRP A 376 16.31 -28.16 19.37
N ALA A 377 16.99 -29.08 18.66
CA ALA A 377 16.55 -29.55 17.34
C ALA A 377 15.16 -30.20 17.42
N GLU A 378 14.92 -31.04 18.45
CA GLU A 378 13.62 -31.68 18.68
C GLU A 378 12.53 -30.63 18.95
N ALA A 379 12.80 -29.68 19.85
CA ALA A 379 11.86 -28.59 20.17
C ALA A 379 11.51 -27.78 18.93
N MET A 380 12.48 -27.53 18.03
CA MET A 380 12.31 -26.76 16.80
C MET A 380 11.90 -27.64 15.60
N GLN A 381 11.60 -28.93 15.84
CA GLN A 381 11.16 -29.90 14.82
C GLN A 381 12.13 -29.97 13.62
N ALA A 382 13.42 -29.86 13.94
CA ALA A 382 14.46 -29.93 12.93
C ALA A 382 14.82 -31.41 12.61
N GLN A 383 15.25 -31.60 11.39
CA GLN A 383 15.71 -32.89 10.88
C GLN A 383 17.16 -32.77 10.42
N ALA A 384 17.80 -33.92 10.17
CA ALA A 384 19.13 -33.92 9.53
C ALA A 384 19.07 -33.12 8.23
N GLY A 385 20.02 -32.22 8.07
CA GLY A 385 20.04 -31.27 6.93
C GLY A 385 19.51 -29.89 7.25
N ASP A 386 18.92 -29.65 8.41
CA ASP A 386 18.33 -28.37 8.79
C ASP A 386 19.32 -27.46 9.56
N LEU A 387 19.04 -26.16 9.56
CA LEU A 387 19.84 -25.15 10.27
C LEU A 387 18.95 -24.42 11.26
N LEU A 388 19.33 -24.40 12.53
CA LEU A 388 18.69 -23.58 13.56
C LEU A 388 19.40 -22.23 13.63
N LEU A 389 18.62 -21.15 13.71
CA LEU A 389 19.10 -19.78 13.84
C LEU A 389 18.44 -19.20 15.09
N ILE A 390 19.23 -18.75 16.06
CA ILE A 390 18.77 -18.45 17.41
C ILE A 390 19.24 -17.06 17.83
N LEU A 391 18.32 -16.25 18.38
CA LEU A 391 18.59 -14.93 18.96
C LEU A 391 18.17 -14.94 20.44
N SER A 392 18.71 -14.00 21.20
CA SER A 392 18.41 -13.87 22.63
C SER A 392 18.52 -12.42 23.09
N GLY A 393 17.77 -12.05 24.12
CA GLY A 393 17.78 -10.71 24.69
C GLY A 393 16.47 -10.35 25.36
N GLU A 394 16.10 -9.09 25.30
CA GLU A 394 14.81 -8.57 25.76
C GLU A 394 13.70 -9.10 24.85
N THR A 395 12.58 -9.54 25.42
CA THR A 395 11.53 -10.29 24.73
C THR A 395 10.99 -9.59 23.47
N ALA A 396 10.55 -8.35 23.59
CA ALA A 396 9.92 -7.61 22.47
C ALA A 396 10.92 -7.36 21.33
N LYS A 397 12.11 -6.89 21.69
CA LYS A 397 13.17 -6.59 20.71
C LYS A 397 13.64 -7.87 20.00
N THR A 398 13.84 -8.95 20.76
CA THR A 398 14.35 -10.21 20.17
C THR A 398 13.36 -10.82 19.18
N ARG A 399 12.05 -10.75 19.49
CA ARG A 399 11.00 -11.20 18.54
C ARG A 399 11.03 -10.40 17.25
N LYS A 400 11.14 -9.07 17.35
CA LYS A 400 11.23 -8.17 16.19
C LYS A 400 12.47 -8.46 15.33
N GLN A 401 13.63 -8.65 15.99
CA GLN A 401 14.90 -9.00 15.33
C GLN A 401 14.80 -10.35 14.61
N LEU A 402 14.20 -11.35 15.25
CA LEU A 402 14.04 -12.68 14.65
C LEU A 402 13.04 -12.65 13.48
N SER A 403 12.03 -11.76 13.52
CA SER A 403 11.11 -11.56 12.41
C SER A 403 11.86 -11.10 11.16
N GLU A 404 12.79 -10.14 11.30
CA GLU A 404 13.62 -9.68 10.18
C GLU A 404 14.48 -10.81 9.61
N LEU A 405 15.09 -11.62 10.49
CA LEU A 405 15.88 -12.79 10.07
C LEU A 405 15.01 -13.83 9.35
N ARG A 406 13.79 -14.06 9.84
CA ARG A 406 12.81 -14.97 9.21
C ARG A 406 12.48 -14.53 7.79
N LEU A 407 12.23 -13.22 7.59
CA LEU A 407 11.93 -12.67 6.26
C LEU A 407 13.14 -12.77 5.32
N GLU A 408 14.35 -12.51 5.84
CA GLU A 408 15.60 -12.68 5.08
C GLU A 408 15.79 -14.14 4.64
N MET A 409 15.55 -15.08 5.54
CA MET A 409 15.63 -16.51 5.19
C MET A 409 14.56 -16.88 4.15
N GLY A 410 13.35 -16.33 4.28
CA GLY A 410 12.29 -16.49 3.30
C GLY A 410 12.68 -16.00 1.90
N ASN A 411 13.42 -14.88 1.84
CA ASN A 411 13.96 -14.35 0.57
C ASN A 411 15.04 -15.26 0.00
N ARG A 412 16.04 -15.63 0.82
CA ARG A 412 17.16 -16.47 0.37
C ARG A 412 16.71 -17.83 -0.15
N LEU A 413 15.63 -18.36 0.43
CA LEU A 413 15.09 -19.69 0.08
C LEU A 413 13.99 -19.61 -1.00
N GLY A 414 13.68 -18.42 -1.51
CA GLY A 414 12.65 -18.22 -2.55
C GLY A 414 11.23 -18.54 -2.07
N LEU A 415 10.98 -18.48 -0.76
CA LEU A 415 9.68 -18.84 -0.17
C LEU A 415 8.65 -17.71 -0.28
N ARG A 416 9.09 -16.48 -0.59
CA ARG A 416 8.25 -15.29 -0.70
C ARG A 416 7.84 -15.02 -2.15
N ASP A 417 7.34 -16.05 -2.84
CA ASP A 417 6.89 -15.97 -4.23
C ASP A 417 5.78 -14.92 -4.37
N LYS A 418 5.97 -13.95 -5.25
CA LYS A 418 5.01 -12.84 -5.51
C LYS A 418 3.71 -13.30 -6.17
N ASN A 419 3.69 -14.51 -6.73
CA ASN A 419 2.50 -15.08 -7.36
C ASN A 419 1.65 -15.91 -6.38
N LYS A 420 2.12 -16.09 -5.14
CA LYS A 420 1.38 -16.77 -4.07
C LYS A 420 0.82 -15.72 -3.11
N PHE A 421 -0.41 -15.95 -2.66
CA PHE A 421 -1.11 -15.01 -1.79
C PHE A 421 -1.56 -15.73 -0.53
N ALA A 422 -1.06 -15.27 0.61
CA ALA A 422 -1.47 -15.71 1.94
C ALA A 422 -2.11 -14.53 2.65
N CYS A 423 -3.41 -14.63 2.88
CA CYS A 423 -4.23 -13.59 3.49
C CYS A 423 -4.68 -14.03 4.88
N LEU A 424 -4.74 -13.10 5.83
CA LEU A 424 -5.25 -13.39 7.18
C LEU A 424 -5.82 -12.12 7.79
N TRP A 425 -6.62 -12.31 8.85
CA TRP A 425 -7.01 -11.25 9.77
C TRP A 425 -6.16 -11.36 11.03
N VAL A 426 -5.61 -10.24 11.49
CA VAL A 426 -5.01 -10.13 12.82
C VAL A 426 -6.03 -9.37 13.68
N VAL A 427 -6.33 -9.91 14.86
CA VAL A 427 -7.41 -9.41 15.74
C VAL A 427 -6.89 -9.31 17.18
N ASP A 428 -7.71 -8.75 18.06
CA ASP A 428 -7.45 -8.70 19.51
C ASP A 428 -6.15 -7.96 19.85
N PHE A 429 -5.93 -6.83 19.19
CA PHE A 429 -4.81 -5.93 19.48
C PHE A 429 -4.89 -5.39 20.90
N PRO A 430 -3.77 -5.02 21.55
CA PRO A 430 -3.84 -4.19 22.75
C PRO A 430 -4.59 -2.89 22.46
N ALA A 431 -5.40 -2.42 23.39
CA ALA A 431 -6.09 -1.14 23.23
C ALA A 431 -5.14 0.04 23.47
N PHE A 432 -4.13 -0.16 24.29
CA PHE A 432 -3.22 0.88 24.77
C PHE A 432 -1.77 0.44 24.67
N GLU A 433 -0.90 1.42 24.46
CA GLU A 433 0.55 1.28 24.49
C GLU A 433 1.11 2.32 25.46
N TYR A 434 2.00 1.91 26.35
CA TYR A 434 2.64 2.81 27.30
C TYR A 434 3.93 3.36 26.70
N ASP A 435 4.04 4.66 26.65
CA ASP A 435 5.24 5.35 26.20
C ASP A 435 6.07 5.74 27.41
N GLU A 436 7.24 5.14 27.57
CA GLU A 436 8.16 5.38 28.69
C GLU A 436 8.73 6.81 28.68
N GLU A 437 8.96 7.40 27.51
CA GLU A 437 9.49 8.76 27.39
C GLU A 437 8.44 9.81 27.76
N ALA A 438 7.21 9.60 27.27
CA ALA A 438 6.09 10.48 27.58
C ALA A 438 5.47 10.21 28.96
N GLY A 439 5.75 9.04 29.56
CA GLY A 439 5.23 8.63 30.87
C GLY A 439 3.71 8.46 30.90
N ARG A 440 3.09 8.10 29.77
CA ARG A 440 1.63 7.96 29.69
C ARG A 440 1.20 6.92 28.64
N TRP A 441 -0.07 6.56 28.73
CA TRP A 441 -0.71 5.63 27.78
C TRP A 441 -1.19 6.37 26.55
N PHE A 442 -1.08 5.71 25.40
CA PHE A 442 -1.63 6.14 24.10
C PHE A 442 -2.57 5.05 23.60
N ALA A 443 -3.57 5.43 22.82
CA ALA A 443 -4.38 4.45 22.09
C ALA A 443 -3.52 3.84 20.98
N MET A 444 -3.49 2.52 20.89
CA MET A 444 -2.71 1.82 19.85
C MET A 444 -3.23 2.12 18.44
N HIS A 445 -4.54 2.38 18.30
CA HIS A 445 -5.19 2.74 17.03
C HIS A 445 -5.65 4.21 17.07
N HIS A 446 -6.85 4.45 17.59
CA HIS A 446 -7.37 5.82 17.76
C HIS A 446 -8.39 5.84 18.92
N PRO A 447 -8.70 7.02 19.47
CA PRO A 447 -9.53 7.11 20.68
C PRO A 447 -10.99 6.68 20.51
N PHE A 448 -11.46 6.44 19.28
CA PHE A 448 -12.83 5.96 19.02
C PHE A 448 -12.93 4.44 18.92
N THR A 449 -11.82 3.72 19.03
CA THR A 449 -11.79 2.24 18.99
C THR A 449 -12.40 1.68 20.28
N SER A 450 -13.40 0.82 20.14
CA SER A 450 -14.05 0.17 21.28
C SER A 450 -13.09 -0.87 21.90
N PRO A 451 -13.01 -0.92 23.24
CA PRO A 451 -12.41 -2.11 23.86
C PRO A 451 -13.31 -3.33 23.59
N LYS A 452 -12.74 -4.52 23.74
CA LYS A 452 -13.56 -5.76 23.73
C LYS A 452 -14.58 -5.68 24.87
N PRO A 453 -15.83 -6.11 24.65
CA PRO A 453 -16.87 -6.04 25.69
C PRO A 453 -16.46 -6.73 27.00
N GLU A 454 -15.78 -7.87 26.91
CA GLU A 454 -15.32 -8.63 28.07
C GLU A 454 -14.20 -7.94 28.86
N ASP A 455 -13.51 -6.95 28.25
CA ASP A 455 -12.38 -6.25 28.87
C ASP A 455 -12.75 -4.86 29.44
N ILE A 456 -14.03 -4.46 29.35
CA ILE A 456 -14.49 -3.15 29.84
C ILE A 456 -14.21 -2.99 31.35
N THR A 457 -14.33 -4.07 32.12
CA THR A 457 -14.04 -4.04 33.56
C THR A 457 -12.57 -3.68 33.83
N PHE A 458 -11.62 -4.19 33.02
CA PHE A 458 -10.20 -3.83 33.13
C PHE A 458 -10.00 -2.33 32.88
N LEU A 459 -10.67 -1.79 31.86
CA LEU A 459 -10.61 -0.35 31.54
C LEU A 459 -11.14 0.50 32.73
N GLN A 460 -12.26 0.07 33.32
CA GLN A 460 -12.87 0.77 34.47
C GLN A 460 -11.94 0.74 35.69
N ASN A 461 -11.21 -0.34 35.89
CA ASN A 461 -10.27 -0.53 37.02
C ASN A 461 -8.91 0.12 36.76
N GLY A 462 -8.63 0.64 35.56
CA GLY A 462 -7.33 1.21 35.21
C GLY A 462 -6.25 0.19 34.88
N GLU A 463 -6.63 -1.06 34.62
CA GLU A 463 -5.72 -2.17 34.23
C GLU A 463 -5.52 -2.13 32.71
N LEU A 464 -4.91 -1.05 32.19
CA LEU A 464 -4.88 -0.72 30.77
C LEU A 464 -4.07 -1.72 29.93
N ASP A 465 -3.05 -2.34 30.55
CA ASP A 465 -2.22 -3.38 29.94
C ASP A 465 -3.01 -4.65 29.57
N LYS A 466 -4.19 -4.84 30.17
CA LYS A 466 -5.03 -6.02 29.94
C LYS A 466 -6.16 -5.79 28.95
N VAL A 467 -6.38 -4.53 28.55
CA VAL A 467 -7.51 -4.16 27.67
C VAL A 467 -7.16 -4.45 26.21
N ARG A 468 -7.93 -5.30 25.57
CA ARG A 468 -7.83 -5.54 24.12
C ARG A 468 -8.78 -4.61 23.37
N ALA A 469 -8.34 -4.16 22.22
CA ALA A 469 -9.13 -3.37 21.28
C ALA A 469 -10.03 -4.30 20.45
N ASN A 470 -11.22 -3.85 20.13
CA ASN A 470 -12.10 -4.50 19.15
C ASN A 470 -11.70 -4.03 17.76
N ALA A 471 -10.41 -4.28 17.43
CA ALA A 471 -9.73 -3.84 16.22
C ALA A 471 -9.22 -5.05 15.41
N TYR A 472 -9.04 -4.83 14.13
CA TYR A 472 -8.67 -5.88 13.18
C TYR A 472 -7.90 -5.30 12.00
N ASP A 473 -6.85 -6.02 11.58
CA ASP A 473 -6.09 -5.68 10.37
C ASP A 473 -6.14 -6.86 9.40
N MET A 474 -6.32 -6.54 8.12
CA MET A 474 -6.17 -7.53 7.05
C MET A 474 -4.73 -7.49 6.54
N VAL A 475 -4.10 -8.65 6.51
CA VAL A 475 -2.70 -8.80 6.08
C VAL A 475 -2.65 -9.69 4.85
N ILE A 476 -1.92 -9.25 3.82
CA ILE A 476 -1.64 -10.06 2.63
C ILE A 476 -0.12 -10.11 2.45
N ASN A 477 0.45 -11.31 2.43
CA ASN A 477 1.88 -11.53 2.16
C ASN A 477 2.82 -10.71 3.06
N GLY A 478 2.45 -10.57 4.34
CA GLY A 478 3.29 -9.83 5.29
C GLY A 478 3.12 -8.31 5.23
N THR A 479 2.08 -7.85 4.54
CA THR A 479 1.76 -6.42 4.42
C THR A 479 0.34 -6.18 4.93
N GLU A 480 0.17 -5.28 5.87
CA GLU A 480 -1.13 -4.78 6.30
C GLU A 480 -1.74 -3.99 5.13
N VAL A 481 -2.87 -4.46 4.62
CA VAL A 481 -3.55 -3.83 3.49
C VAL A 481 -4.76 -3.01 3.91
N GLY A 482 -5.27 -3.24 5.12
CA GLY A 482 -6.38 -2.46 5.66
C GLY A 482 -6.56 -2.75 7.12
N GLY A 483 -7.01 -1.74 7.84
CA GLY A 483 -7.26 -1.85 9.28
C GLY A 483 -8.53 -1.14 9.68
N GLY A 484 -9.13 -1.59 10.77
CA GLY A 484 -10.35 -1.01 11.27
C GLY A 484 -10.70 -1.47 12.68
N SER A 485 -11.86 -1.03 13.14
CA SER A 485 -12.34 -1.38 14.48
C SER A 485 -13.86 -1.23 14.58
N ILE A 486 -14.41 -1.83 15.61
CA ILE A 486 -15.74 -1.46 16.12
C ILE A 486 -15.54 -0.17 16.92
N ARG A 487 -16.45 0.80 16.75
CA ARG A 487 -16.32 2.12 17.36
C ARG A 487 -17.07 2.18 18.69
N ILE A 488 -16.60 3.06 19.56
CA ILE A 488 -17.36 3.41 20.76
C ILE A 488 -18.55 4.26 20.30
N PHE A 489 -19.77 3.86 20.69
CA PHE A 489 -20.98 4.64 20.43
C PHE A 489 -21.63 5.11 21.74
N ASP A 490 -21.23 4.52 22.87
CA ASP A 490 -21.68 4.93 24.21
C ASP A 490 -20.87 6.13 24.69
N ARG A 491 -21.55 7.21 25.07
CA ARG A 491 -20.95 8.48 25.47
C ARG A 491 -20.12 8.36 26.76
N ASN A 492 -20.59 7.54 27.70
CA ASN A 492 -19.88 7.38 28.98
C ASN A 492 -18.58 6.60 28.79
N LEU A 493 -18.64 5.56 27.97
CA LEU A 493 -17.45 4.78 27.60
C LEU A 493 -16.45 5.66 26.83
N GLN A 494 -16.93 6.53 25.92
CA GLN A 494 -16.05 7.44 25.17
C GLN A 494 -15.40 8.48 26.11
N ALA A 495 -16.16 9.01 27.06
CA ALA A 495 -15.62 9.95 28.07
C ALA A 495 -14.53 9.26 28.90
N LYS A 496 -14.75 8.02 29.32
CA LYS A 496 -13.77 7.22 30.07
C LYS A 496 -12.50 6.97 29.23
N MET A 497 -12.67 6.68 27.94
CA MET A 497 -11.54 6.50 27.01
C MET A 497 -10.71 7.77 26.93
N PHE A 498 -11.32 8.94 26.79
CA PHE A 498 -10.59 10.23 26.76
C PHE A 498 -9.86 10.47 28.09
N GLU A 499 -10.51 10.18 29.22
CA GLU A 499 -9.91 10.31 30.54
C GLU A 499 -8.61 9.50 30.67
N VAL A 500 -8.63 8.21 30.31
CA VAL A 500 -7.45 7.34 30.44
C VAL A 500 -6.34 7.70 29.46
N LEU A 501 -6.68 8.36 28.34
CA LEU A 501 -5.70 8.88 27.37
C LEU A 501 -5.15 10.26 27.77
N GLY A 502 -5.60 10.81 28.92
CA GLY A 502 -5.10 12.05 29.46
C GLY A 502 -5.72 13.33 28.90
N PHE A 503 -6.84 13.22 28.17
CA PHE A 503 -7.56 14.42 27.70
C PHE A 503 -8.36 15.04 28.86
N THR A 504 -8.24 16.36 29.02
CA THR A 504 -9.19 17.08 29.86
C THR A 504 -10.55 17.15 29.14
N ALA A 505 -11.63 17.34 29.89
CA ALA A 505 -12.98 17.49 29.32
C ALA A 505 -13.01 18.64 28.28
N GLU A 506 -12.28 19.74 28.56
CA GLU A 506 -12.19 20.90 27.67
C GLU A 506 -11.45 20.56 26.37
N GLN A 507 -10.35 19.82 26.46
CA GLN A 507 -9.60 19.36 25.27
C GLN A 507 -10.44 18.42 24.41
N ALA A 508 -11.11 17.45 25.03
CA ALA A 508 -12.00 16.51 24.34
C ALA A 508 -13.14 17.26 23.62
N GLU A 509 -13.76 18.22 24.30
CA GLU A 509 -14.84 19.04 23.72
C GLU A 509 -14.33 19.90 22.57
N LYS A 510 -13.15 20.54 22.73
CA LYS A 510 -12.56 21.38 21.68
C LYS A 510 -12.24 20.57 20.42
N GLN A 511 -11.68 19.36 20.58
CA GLN A 511 -11.24 18.53 19.43
C GLN A 511 -12.40 17.72 18.82
N PHE A 512 -13.19 17.07 19.66
CA PHE A 512 -14.17 16.04 19.23
C PHE A 512 -15.61 16.36 19.65
N GLY A 513 -15.86 17.55 20.20
CA GLY A 513 -17.18 17.93 20.70
C GLY A 513 -18.29 17.79 19.66
N PHE A 514 -18.00 18.10 18.41
CA PHE A 514 -18.96 17.97 17.30
C PHE A 514 -19.43 16.51 17.14
N LEU A 515 -18.52 15.54 17.27
CA LEU A 515 -18.85 14.11 17.17
C LEU A 515 -19.60 13.63 18.43
N MET A 516 -19.09 14.05 19.61
CA MET A 516 -19.75 13.71 20.88
C MET A 516 -21.17 14.29 20.96
N ASN A 517 -21.38 15.48 20.39
CA ASN A 517 -22.71 16.09 20.31
C ASN A 517 -23.61 15.31 19.36
N ALA A 518 -23.10 14.83 18.23
CA ALA A 518 -23.87 13.97 17.31
C ALA A 518 -24.33 12.69 18.02
N PHE A 519 -23.46 12.08 18.82
CA PHE A 519 -23.80 10.85 19.56
C PHE A 519 -24.96 11.03 20.56
N ARG A 520 -25.24 12.28 20.99
CA ARG A 520 -26.39 12.60 21.86
C ARG A 520 -27.74 12.30 21.18
N TYR A 521 -27.76 12.24 19.85
CA TYR A 521 -28.98 12.04 19.07
C TYR A 521 -29.13 10.59 18.58
N GLY A 522 -28.41 9.65 19.17
CA GLY A 522 -28.59 8.22 18.93
C GLY A 522 -27.61 7.63 17.93
N ALA A 523 -26.36 7.51 18.31
CA ALA A 523 -25.36 6.79 17.50
C ALA A 523 -25.65 5.28 17.53
N PRO A 524 -25.74 4.61 16.37
CA PRO A 524 -25.90 3.15 16.37
C PRO A 524 -24.57 2.46 16.71
N PRO A 525 -24.58 1.19 17.13
CA PRO A 525 -23.36 0.38 17.07
C PRO A 525 -22.82 0.39 15.65
N HIS A 526 -21.53 0.64 15.46
CA HIS A 526 -20.95 0.74 14.10
C HIS A 526 -19.48 0.34 14.08
N GLY A 527 -19.00 -0.03 12.91
CA GLY A 527 -17.61 -0.39 12.68
C GLY A 527 -17.26 -0.29 11.22
N GLY A 528 -15.97 -0.22 10.94
CA GLY A 528 -15.54 -0.08 9.56
C GLY A 528 -14.08 -0.39 9.37
N ILE A 529 -13.63 -0.20 8.14
CA ILE A 529 -12.25 -0.50 7.73
C ILE A 529 -11.82 0.51 6.67
N ALA A 530 -10.51 0.76 6.61
CA ALA A 530 -9.90 1.51 5.52
C ALA A 530 -8.81 0.66 4.89
N PHE A 531 -8.89 0.42 3.59
CA PHE A 531 -7.84 -0.28 2.83
C PHE A 531 -6.94 0.74 2.16
N GLY A 532 -5.62 0.53 2.26
CA GLY A 532 -4.65 1.28 1.47
C GLY A 532 -4.74 0.87 0.01
N PHE A 533 -5.48 1.64 -0.79
CA PHE A 533 -5.76 1.27 -2.19
C PHE A 533 -4.48 1.17 -3.02
N ASP A 534 -3.55 2.09 -2.82
CA ASP A 534 -2.25 2.07 -3.53
C ASP A 534 -1.46 0.79 -3.18
N ARG A 535 -1.52 0.38 -1.91
CA ARG A 535 -0.84 -0.83 -1.41
C ARG A 535 -1.48 -2.09 -1.98
N LEU A 536 -2.82 -2.15 -2.03
CA LEU A 536 -3.53 -3.26 -2.70
C LEU A 536 -3.14 -3.35 -4.18
N CYS A 537 -3.09 -2.21 -4.88
CA CYS A 537 -2.68 -2.19 -6.29
C CYS A 537 -1.26 -2.72 -6.48
N ALA A 538 -0.32 -2.33 -5.60
CA ALA A 538 1.06 -2.81 -5.66
C ALA A 538 1.14 -4.34 -5.47
N ILE A 539 0.42 -4.88 -4.48
CA ILE A 539 0.37 -6.33 -4.22
C ILE A 539 -0.22 -7.08 -5.43
N PHE A 540 -1.34 -6.60 -5.96
CA PHE A 540 -2.00 -7.22 -7.12
C PHE A 540 -1.12 -7.13 -8.39
N GLY A 541 -0.36 -6.05 -8.53
CA GLY A 541 0.56 -5.86 -9.65
C GLY A 541 1.93 -6.52 -9.48
N GLY A 542 2.23 -7.06 -8.28
CA GLY A 542 3.50 -7.72 -7.98
C GLY A 542 4.69 -6.78 -7.85
N ALA A 543 4.45 -5.51 -7.50
CA ALA A 543 5.51 -4.50 -7.35
C ALA A 543 5.81 -4.20 -5.88
N ASP A 544 7.01 -3.70 -5.63
CA ASP A 544 7.48 -3.37 -4.28
C ASP A 544 7.21 -1.91 -3.89
N SER A 545 6.83 -1.07 -4.86
CA SER A 545 6.58 0.35 -4.62
C SER A 545 5.16 0.76 -5.05
N ILE A 546 4.47 1.50 -4.20
CA ILE A 546 3.16 2.07 -4.52
C ILE A 546 3.25 3.14 -5.62
N ARG A 547 4.42 3.78 -5.79
CA ARG A 547 4.65 4.83 -6.81
C ARG A 547 4.37 4.32 -8.23
N ASP A 548 4.56 3.02 -8.46
CA ASP A 548 4.32 2.39 -9.77
C ASP A 548 2.84 2.37 -10.17
N PHE A 549 1.94 2.58 -9.20
CA PHE A 549 0.48 2.56 -9.38
C PHE A 549 -0.18 3.92 -9.20
N ILE A 550 0.63 4.98 -9.03
CA ILE A 550 0.17 6.37 -8.91
C ILE A 550 0.63 7.11 -10.16
N ALA A 551 -0.31 7.80 -10.84
CA ALA A 551 0.03 8.48 -12.10
C ALA A 551 1.12 9.53 -11.90
N PHE A 552 1.00 10.36 -10.85
CA PHE A 552 1.94 11.45 -10.55
C PHE A 552 2.35 11.38 -9.08
N PRO A 553 3.27 10.43 -8.72
CA PRO A 553 3.72 10.28 -7.33
C PRO A 553 4.75 11.35 -6.96
N LYS A 554 4.89 11.61 -5.65
CA LYS A 554 5.99 12.42 -5.12
C LYS A 554 7.27 11.57 -5.05
N ASN A 555 8.43 12.22 -5.16
CA ASN A 555 9.74 11.55 -4.99
C ASN A 555 10.03 11.26 -3.51
N THR A 556 11.20 10.73 -3.20
CA THR A 556 11.62 10.38 -1.83
C THR A 556 11.76 11.59 -0.89
N SER A 557 11.81 12.81 -1.46
CA SER A 557 11.83 14.08 -0.69
C SER A 557 10.45 14.74 -0.59
N GLY A 558 9.39 14.05 -0.99
CA GLY A 558 8.02 14.57 -0.96
C GLY A 558 7.71 15.59 -2.06
N ARG A 559 8.57 15.71 -3.08
CA ARG A 559 8.43 16.71 -4.14
C ARG A 559 7.81 16.13 -5.41
N ASP A 560 7.00 16.95 -6.07
CA ASP A 560 6.58 16.74 -7.45
C ASP A 560 7.62 17.37 -8.36
N VAL A 561 8.54 16.57 -8.88
CA VAL A 561 9.65 17.10 -9.71
C VAL A 561 9.24 17.43 -11.13
N MET A 562 8.03 17.07 -11.53
CA MET A 562 7.48 17.44 -12.85
C MET A 562 6.91 18.86 -12.82
N ILE A 563 6.22 19.24 -11.71
CA ILE A 563 5.55 20.54 -11.52
C ILE A 563 6.29 21.29 -10.43
N ASP A 564 7.14 22.22 -10.86
CA ASP A 564 7.85 23.07 -9.91
C ASP A 564 6.91 24.19 -9.50
N UNK A 565 6.36 24.00 -8.41
CA UNK A 565 5.50 24.75 -7.75
C UNK A 565 4.64 25.81 -8.00
N UNK A 566 4.13 26.12 -8.25
CA UNK A 566 3.29 27.17 -7.91
C UNK A 566 1.88 27.08 -8.31
N ALA A 567 0.97 27.32 -7.91
CA ALA A 567 -0.35 27.40 -7.41
C ALA A 567 -1.52 27.83 -8.37
N ILE A 568 -2.79 27.64 -7.91
CA ILE A 568 -4.00 28.47 -8.17
C ILE A 568 -5.01 27.96 -9.23
N PHE A 569 -6.36 28.08 -9.19
CA PHE A 569 -7.54 28.68 -8.55
C PHE A 569 -8.87 28.20 -9.14
N GLY A 570 -9.97 28.45 -8.65
CA GLY A 570 -11.09 28.75 -7.95
C GLY A 570 -12.46 29.06 -8.58
N GLY A 571 -13.55 28.96 -7.81
CA GLY A 571 -14.82 29.67 -7.84
C GLY A 571 -16.08 29.18 -8.58
N ALA A 572 -17.23 29.09 -7.86
CA ALA A 572 -18.58 28.93 -8.48
C ALA A 572 -19.78 29.00 -7.53
N ASP A 573 -21.02 29.02 -8.04
CA ASP A 573 -22.28 29.17 -7.29
C ASP A 573 -22.94 27.84 -6.84
N SER A 574 -23.88 27.92 -5.89
CA SER A 574 -24.35 26.87 -4.98
C SER A 574 -24.62 25.47 -5.59
N ILE A 575 -23.77 24.52 -5.21
CA ILE A 575 -23.94 23.08 -5.43
C ILE A 575 -24.24 22.35 -4.10
N ARG A 576 -24.57 23.11 -3.04
CA ARG A 576 -24.72 22.62 -1.65
C ARG A 576 -25.74 21.50 -1.51
N ASP A 577 -26.80 21.52 -2.31
CA ASP A 577 -27.88 20.55 -2.25
C ASP A 577 -27.45 19.13 -2.69
N PHE A 578 -26.29 19.04 -3.37
CA PHE A 578 -25.75 17.77 -3.88
C PHE A 578 -24.47 17.34 -3.15
N ILE A 579 -24.14 18.05 -2.05
CA ILE A 579 -22.93 17.78 -1.24
C ILE A 579 -23.37 17.34 0.17
N ALA A 580 -22.87 16.19 0.62
CA ALA A 580 -23.26 15.62 1.93
C ALA A 580 -22.91 16.55 3.11
N PHE A 581 -21.77 17.26 3.04
CA PHE A 581 -21.28 18.15 4.10
C PHE A 581 -20.90 19.53 3.51
N PRO A 582 -21.88 20.36 3.11
CA PRO A 582 -21.58 21.64 2.45
C PRO A 582 -21.13 22.72 3.45
N LYS A 583 -20.23 23.61 2.99
CA LYS A 583 -19.82 24.78 3.76
C LYS A 583 -20.79 25.94 3.51
N ASN A 584 -20.93 26.83 4.51
CA ASN A 584 -21.82 28.01 4.41
C ASN A 584 -21.18 29.14 3.57
N THR A 585 -21.87 30.28 3.46
CA THR A 585 -21.43 31.43 2.66
C THR A 585 -20.13 32.09 3.14
N SER A 586 -19.75 31.88 4.40
CA SER A 586 -18.46 32.36 4.95
C SER A 586 -17.35 31.30 4.86
N GLY A 587 -17.59 30.22 4.13
CA GLY A 587 -16.61 29.16 3.94
C GLY A 587 -16.43 28.23 5.16
N ARG A 588 -17.37 28.28 6.10
CA ARG A 588 -17.30 27.47 7.32
C ARG A 588 -18.17 26.21 7.21
N ASP A 589 -17.62 25.12 7.68
CA ASP A 589 -18.40 23.91 7.98
C ASP A 589 -18.93 24.08 9.42
N VAL A 590 -20.19 24.43 9.54
CA VAL A 590 -20.79 24.77 10.85
C VAL A 590 -20.99 23.52 11.74
N MET A 591 -20.95 22.34 11.17
CA MET A 591 -21.12 21.09 11.92
C MET A 591 -19.84 20.74 12.70
N ILE A 592 -18.68 20.87 12.07
CA ILE A 592 -17.40 20.52 12.70
C ILE A 592 -16.56 21.75 13.08
N ASP A 593 -17.12 22.96 12.88
CA ASP A 593 -16.46 24.24 13.14
C ASP A 593 -15.12 24.39 12.41
N ALA A 594 -15.09 24.08 11.10
CA ALA A 594 -13.90 24.28 10.25
C ALA A 594 -14.08 25.53 9.38
N PRO A 595 -13.07 26.39 9.20
CA PRO A 595 -11.71 26.29 9.74
C PRO A 595 -11.64 26.64 11.21
N SER A 596 -10.59 26.22 11.89
CA SER A 596 -10.38 26.45 13.33
C SER A 596 -8.96 26.96 13.58
N GLU A 597 -8.70 27.38 14.82
CA GLU A 597 -7.34 27.63 15.28
C GLU A 597 -6.58 26.29 15.35
N ILE A 598 -5.30 26.33 15.08
CA ILE A 598 -4.42 25.16 15.28
C ILE A 598 -3.51 25.43 16.49
N PHE A 599 -2.98 24.35 17.06
CA PHE A 599 -2.14 24.46 18.26
C PHE A 599 -0.84 25.20 17.98
N GLN A 600 -0.31 25.92 18.96
CA GLN A 600 0.94 26.68 18.83
C GLN A 600 2.09 25.76 18.42
N GLU A 601 2.14 24.54 18.95
CA GLU A 601 3.14 23.54 18.60
C GLU A 601 3.17 23.23 17.10
N GLN A 602 1.98 23.10 16.48
CA GLN A 602 1.88 22.90 15.03
C GLN A 602 2.37 24.12 14.23
N LEU A 603 2.07 25.32 14.70
CA LEU A 603 2.56 26.55 14.07
C LEU A 603 4.09 26.61 14.11
N ASP A 604 4.67 26.27 15.27
CA ASP A 604 6.12 26.27 15.48
C ASP A 604 6.82 25.25 14.59
N GLU A 605 6.29 24.03 14.49
CA GLU A 605 6.81 22.96 13.62
C GLU A 605 6.80 23.37 12.14
N LEU A 606 5.77 24.09 11.72
CA LEU A 606 5.62 24.55 10.34
C LEU A 606 6.40 25.84 10.05
N GLY A 607 7.01 26.46 11.09
CA GLY A 607 7.70 27.73 10.97
C GLY A 607 6.75 28.89 10.63
N ILE A 608 5.49 28.82 11.06
CA ILE A 608 4.45 29.82 10.76
C ILE A 608 4.22 30.68 12.02
N SER A 609 4.21 32.00 11.84
CA SER A 609 3.81 32.93 12.89
C SER A 609 2.59 33.73 12.43
N LEU A 610 1.58 33.82 13.30
CA LEU A 610 0.39 34.61 13.03
C LEU A 610 0.70 36.11 13.32
N LYS A 611 0.44 36.97 12.36
CA LYS A 611 0.50 38.42 12.59
C LYS A 611 -0.69 38.80 13.48
N LYS A 612 -0.42 39.49 14.58
CA LYS A 612 -1.45 40.01 15.48
C LYS A 612 -2.22 41.17 14.83
#